data_41eea5c8afb29023aef7e247fede1e8f
#
_entry.id   41eea5c8afb29023aef7e247fede1e8f
#
_cell.length_a   1.000
_cell.length_b   1.000
_cell.length_c   1.000
_cell.angle_alpha   90.00
_cell.angle_beta   90.00
_cell.angle_gamma   90.00
#
_symmetry.space_group_name_H-M   'P 1'
#
loop_
_entity.id
_entity.type
_entity.pdbx_description
1 polymer ?
#
loop_
_entity_poly.entity_id
_entity_poly.type
_entity_poly.pdbx_seq_one_letter_code
_entity_poly.pdbx_strand_id
1 'polypeptide(L)'
;YLNGLGDCRALCIGSAGISNKEMTRIVETEMTRGGIENWNLVGDQVIALNGALSGEAGIALIAGTGSICFGKNGAGEYARSGGWGHLIGDEGSGYALGRDALAAVARAWDGWGEKTLLSQLLAEQMELDDQKKIISYTYGGDKSRIAALAPLVEQAAGQGDGVALAI
;
A
#
# COMPACT_ATOMS: atom_id res chain seq x y z
N TYR A 1 18.19 9.99 -18.50
CA TYR A 1 17.69 10.72 -17.33
C TYR A 1 18.81 11.23 -16.41
N LEU A 2 19.97 10.57 -16.37
CA LEU A 2 21.10 10.95 -15.49
C LEU A 2 22.00 12.05 -16.11
N ASN A 3 21.90 12.30 -17.40
CA ASN A 3 22.74 13.28 -18.12
C ASN A 3 22.49 14.75 -17.72
N GLY A 4 21.53 15.05 -16.86
CA GLY A 4 21.22 16.40 -16.40
C GLY A 4 21.57 16.67 -14.93
N LEU A 5 22.22 15.73 -14.22
CA LEU A 5 22.50 15.86 -12.79
C LEU A 5 23.77 16.67 -12.44
N GLY A 6 24.48 17.19 -13.45
CA GLY A 6 25.70 17.98 -13.22
C GLY A 6 26.76 17.22 -12.40
N ASP A 7 27.46 17.90 -11.51
CA ASP A 7 28.48 17.32 -10.62
C ASP A 7 27.85 16.52 -9.46
N CYS A 8 27.08 15.49 -9.75
CA CYS A 8 26.50 14.61 -8.72
C CYS A 8 27.63 13.83 -8.02
N ARG A 9 27.87 14.10 -6.73
CA ARG A 9 28.94 13.46 -5.94
C ARG A 9 28.52 12.11 -5.36
N ALA A 10 27.22 11.88 -5.17
CA ALA A 10 26.66 10.66 -4.64
C ALA A 10 25.21 10.50 -5.08
N LEU A 11 24.77 9.26 -5.32
CA LEU A 11 23.42 8.93 -5.70
C LEU A 11 22.85 7.88 -4.75
N CYS A 12 21.67 8.12 -4.19
CA CYS A 12 20.92 7.12 -3.46
C CYS A 12 19.62 6.83 -4.21
N ILE A 13 19.40 5.57 -4.52
CA ILE A 13 18.22 5.10 -5.26
C ILE A 13 17.36 4.29 -4.31
N GLY A 14 16.11 4.72 -4.09
CA GLY A 14 15.09 3.96 -3.39
C GLY A 14 14.16 3.28 -4.37
N SER A 15 13.98 1.98 -4.23
CA SER A 15 13.10 1.23 -5.10
C SER A 15 12.37 0.11 -4.36
N ALA A 16 11.07 -0.03 -4.67
CA ALA A 16 10.33 -1.23 -4.29
C ALA A 16 10.95 -2.46 -4.96
N GLY A 17 10.94 -3.59 -4.26
CA GLY A 17 11.35 -4.86 -4.84
C GLY A 17 12.87 -5.05 -5.00
N ILE A 18 13.70 -4.36 -4.23
CA ILE A 18 15.17 -4.55 -4.23
C ILE A 18 15.60 -5.97 -3.88
N SER A 19 14.71 -6.80 -3.33
CA SER A 19 14.95 -8.23 -3.13
C SER A 19 15.03 -9.02 -4.44
N ASN A 20 14.61 -8.43 -5.55
CA ASN A 20 14.75 -9.01 -6.89
C ASN A 20 16.17 -8.79 -7.39
N LYS A 21 16.96 -9.88 -7.44
CA LYS A 21 18.36 -9.86 -7.89
C LYS A 21 18.53 -9.34 -9.32
N GLU A 22 17.56 -9.56 -10.19
CA GLU A 22 17.60 -9.07 -11.57
C GLU A 22 17.52 -7.55 -11.63
N MET A 23 16.63 -6.95 -10.85
CA MET A 23 16.53 -5.49 -10.76
C MET A 23 17.79 -4.87 -10.20
N THR A 24 18.36 -5.43 -9.13
CA THR A 24 19.62 -4.97 -8.56
C THR A 24 20.74 -4.99 -9.62
N ARG A 25 20.84 -6.08 -10.39
CA ARG A 25 21.84 -6.21 -11.46
C ARG A 25 21.65 -5.20 -12.59
N ILE A 26 20.40 -4.89 -12.96
CA ILE A 26 20.10 -3.86 -13.96
C ILE A 26 20.61 -2.50 -13.47
N VAL A 27 20.30 -2.13 -12.23
CA VAL A 27 20.74 -0.87 -11.64
C VAL A 27 22.26 -0.79 -11.58
N GLU A 28 22.94 -1.83 -11.10
CA GLU A 28 24.41 -1.92 -11.08
C GLU A 28 25.02 -1.71 -12.46
N THR A 29 24.47 -2.36 -13.47
CA THR A 29 24.92 -2.24 -14.86
C THR A 29 24.79 -0.82 -15.38
N GLU A 30 23.65 -0.18 -15.14
CA GLU A 30 23.42 1.19 -15.60
C GLU A 30 24.28 2.22 -14.83
N MET A 31 24.54 2.02 -13.54
CA MET A 31 25.44 2.88 -12.76
C MET A 31 26.87 2.77 -13.29
N THR A 32 27.37 1.56 -13.53
CA THR A 32 28.68 1.32 -14.11
C THR A 32 28.80 1.94 -15.50
N ARG A 33 27.79 1.74 -16.35
CA ARG A 33 27.75 2.33 -17.70
C ARG A 33 27.73 3.86 -17.68
N GLY A 34 27.07 4.45 -16.67
CA GLY A 34 27.00 5.90 -16.47
C GLY A 34 28.24 6.50 -15.80
N GLY A 35 29.24 5.68 -15.40
CA GLY A 35 30.43 6.15 -14.70
C GLY A 35 30.15 6.66 -13.29
N ILE A 36 29.05 6.22 -12.67
CA ILE A 36 28.64 6.64 -11.32
C ILE A 36 29.24 5.64 -10.32
N GLU A 37 30.29 6.08 -9.62
CA GLU A 37 31.02 5.22 -8.68
C GLU A 37 30.44 5.25 -7.27
N ASN A 38 29.96 6.41 -6.81
CA ASN A 38 29.43 6.57 -5.47
C ASN A 38 27.90 6.55 -5.48
N TRP A 39 27.33 5.35 -5.37
CA TRP A 39 25.90 5.16 -5.34
C TRP A 39 25.47 4.06 -4.35
N ASN A 40 24.22 4.10 -3.93
CA ASN A 40 23.61 3.11 -3.06
C ASN A 40 22.18 2.81 -3.52
N LEU A 41 21.79 1.55 -3.46
CA LEU A 41 20.42 1.08 -3.73
C LEU A 41 19.81 0.59 -2.43
N VAL A 42 18.70 1.19 -2.03
CA VAL A 42 17.97 0.86 -0.81
C VAL A 42 16.50 0.63 -1.10
N GLY A 43 15.76 0.03 -0.16
CA GLY A 43 14.31 -0.07 -0.26
C GLY A 43 13.66 1.32 -0.24
N ASP A 44 12.55 1.45 -0.96
CA ASP A 44 11.73 2.67 -0.97
C ASP A 44 11.31 3.10 0.44
N GLN A 45 11.02 2.13 1.33
CA GLN A 45 10.70 2.37 2.72
C GLN A 45 11.87 3.04 3.50
N VAL A 46 13.13 2.73 3.15
CA VAL A 46 14.29 3.36 3.80
C VAL A 46 14.39 4.84 3.44
N ILE A 47 14.15 5.16 2.16
CA ILE A 47 14.11 6.55 1.72
C ILE A 47 12.94 7.28 2.34
N ALA A 48 11.74 6.67 2.36
CA ALA A 48 10.56 7.24 2.98
C ALA A 48 10.80 7.55 4.47
N LEU A 49 11.39 6.60 5.22
CA LEU A 49 11.71 6.81 6.63
C LEU A 49 12.72 7.94 6.85
N ASN A 50 13.83 7.90 6.11
CA ASN A 50 14.86 8.93 6.27
C ASN A 50 14.38 10.30 5.79
N GLY A 51 13.54 10.36 4.75
CA GLY A 51 12.93 11.61 4.28
C GLY A 51 11.94 12.17 5.30
N ALA A 52 11.08 11.35 5.89
CA ALA A 52 10.10 11.76 6.89
C ALA A 52 10.74 12.22 8.21
N LEU A 53 11.86 11.61 8.61
CA LEU A 53 12.51 11.85 9.90
C LEU A 53 13.85 12.62 9.78
N SER A 54 14.18 13.15 8.60
CA SER A 54 15.44 13.84 8.36
C SER A 54 16.68 13.04 8.80
N GLY A 55 16.60 11.70 8.67
CA GLY A 55 17.66 10.80 9.10
C GLY A 55 17.68 10.45 10.58
N GLU A 56 16.81 11.03 11.40
CA GLU A 56 16.71 10.76 12.84
C GLU A 56 16.07 9.38 13.12
N ALA A 57 16.16 8.95 14.38
CA ALA A 57 15.46 7.77 14.87
C ALA A 57 13.95 8.02 14.93
N GLY A 58 13.16 7.00 14.61
CA GLY A 58 11.70 7.08 14.65
C GLY A 58 11.03 6.00 13.85
N ILE A 59 9.72 6.14 13.66
CA ILE A 59 8.86 5.17 13.00
C ILE A 59 8.07 5.88 11.88
N ALA A 60 7.98 5.24 10.73
CA ALA A 60 7.09 5.64 9.65
C ALA A 60 6.09 4.51 9.36
N LEU A 61 4.81 4.85 9.33
CA LEU A 61 3.73 3.98 8.86
C LEU A 61 3.33 4.43 7.46
N ILE A 62 3.40 3.51 6.53
CA ILE A 62 2.90 3.70 5.16
C ILE A 62 1.62 2.89 5.06
N ALA A 63 0.51 3.56 4.82
CA ALA A 63 -0.79 2.96 4.57
C ALA A 63 -1.37 3.54 3.27
N GLY A 64 -1.38 2.71 2.24
CA GLY A 64 -1.91 3.01 0.92
C GLY A 64 -2.69 1.81 0.41
N THR A 65 -2.43 1.35 -0.81
CA THR A 65 -2.99 0.08 -1.32
C THR A 65 -2.60 -1.11 -0.45
N GLY A 66 -1.38 -1.15 0.07
CA GLY A 66 -0.90 -2.05 1.12
C GLY A 66 -0.46 -1.28 2.35
N SER A 67 0.06 -1.97 3.37
CA SER A 67 0.58 -1.32 4.57
C SER A 67 1.90 -1.91 5.04
N ILE A 68 2.75 -1.05 5.60
CA ILE A 68 4.01 -1.43 6.23
C ILE A 68 4.39 -0.39 7.29
N CYS A 69 4.85 -0.86 8.42
CA CYS A 69 5.48 -0.04 9.45
C CYS A 69 6.99 -0.27 9.42
N PHE A 70 7.75 0.80 9.42
CA PHE A 70 9.20 0.75 9.33
C PHE A 70 9.83 1.71 10.34
N GLY A 71 10.86 1.28 11.04
CA GLY A 71 11.49 2.08 12.08
C GLY A 71 13.01 1.98 12.07
N LYS A 72 13.65 3.03 12.64
CA LYS A 72 15.08 3.09 12.91
C LYS A 72 15.26 3.56 14.35
N ASN A 73 16.08 2.86 15.15
CA ASN A 73 16.41 3.27 16.50
C ASN A 73 17.60 4.25 16.54
N GLY A 74 17.94 4.74 17.72
CA GLY A 74 19.06 5.66 17.93
C GLY A 74 20.44 5.06 17.65
N ALA A 75 20.55 3.73 17.57
CA ALA A 75 21.78 3.03 17.17
C ALA A 75 21.88 2.86 15.63
N GLY A 76 20.87 3.31 14.86
CA GLY A 76 20.84 3.17 13.42
C GLY A 76 20.34 1.80 12.93
N GLU A 77 19.83 0.95 13.83
CA GLU A 77 19.29 -0.36 13.49
C GLU A 77 17.87 -0.21 12.96
N TYR A 78 17.56 -0.92 11.86
CA TYR A 78 16.26 -0.90 11.22
C TYR A 78 15.42 -2.12 11.61
N ALA A 79 14.12 -1.89 11.77
CA ALA A 79 13.12 -2.92 11.94
C ALA A 79 11.89 -2.65 11.08
N ARG A 80 11.14 -3.69 10.76
CA ARG A 80 9.85 -3.56 10.08
C ARG A 80 8.78 -4.42 10.74
N SER A 81 7.52 -4.00 10.58
CA SER A 81 6.33 -4.79 10.88
C SER A 81 5.36 -4.67 9.72
N GLY A 82 4.69 -5.74 9.35
CA GLY A 82 3.83 -5.78 8.17
C GLY A 82 4.60 -5.87 6.85
N GLY A 83 3.95 -5.45 5.76
CA GLY A 83 4.53 -5.52 4.41
C GLY A 83 4.68 -6.94 3.86
N TRP A 84 3.80 -7.86 4.25
CA TRP A 84 3.77 -9.24 3.78
C TRP A 84 2.92 -9.42 2.51
N GLY A 85 2.29 -8.33 2.05
CA GLY A 85 1.38 -8.34 0.93
C GLY A 85 -0.06 -8.69 1.32
N HIS A 86 -0.97 -8.40 0.43
CA HIS A 86 -2.40 -8.36 0.70
C HIS A 86 -3.07 -9.72 1.00
N LEU A 87 -2.39 -10.85 0.72
CA LEU A 87 -2.93 -12.18 1.00
C LEU A 87 -2.71 -12.63 2.45
N ILE A 88 -1.62 -12.17 3.10
CA ILE A 88 -1.21 -12.62 4.43
C ILE A 88 -0.90 -11.48 5.39
N GLY A 89 -1.11 -10.23 4.97
CA GLY A 89 -0.84 -9.01 5.74
C GLY A 89 -1.54 -7.82 5.13
N ASP A 90 -0.88 -6.66 5.18
CA ASP A 90 -1.40 -5.37 4.74
C ASP A 90 -2.60 -4.89 5.59
N GLU A 91 -2.62 -5.22 6.88
CA GLU A 91 -3.66 -4.83 7.84
C GLU A 91 -3.80 -3.30 7.86
N GLY A 92 -5.05 -2.81 7.88
CA GLY A 92 -5.37 -1.38 7.85
C GLY A 92 -5.04 -0.67 6.54
N SER A 93 -4.65 -1.40 5.49
CA SER A 93 -4.46 -0.83 4.15
C SER A 93 -5.79 -0.60 3.43
N GLY A 94 -5.75 0.20 2.36
CA GLY A 94 -6.92 0.37 1.50
C GLY A 94 -7.45 -0.95 0.93
N TYR A 95 -6.55 -1.90 0.60
CA TYR A 95 -6.98 -3.22 0.18
C TYR A 95 -7.72 -3.98 1.29
N ALA A 96 -7.19 -3.98 2.52
CA ALA A 96 -7.85 -4.64 3.65
C ALA A 96 -9.23 -4.05 3.91
N LEU A 97 -9.34 -2.72 3.97
CA LEU A 97 -10.61 -2.01 4.14
C LEU A 97 -11.60 -2.35 3.03
N GLY A 98 -11.19 -2.29 1.77
CA GLY A 98 -12.05 -2.60 0.63
C GLY A 98 -12.49 -4.06 0.57
N ARG A 99 -11.60 -5.00 0.86
CA ARG A 99 -11.90 -6.44 0.98
C ARG A 99 -12.94 -6.69 2.07
N ASP A 100 -12.76 -6.10 3.24
CA ASP A 100 -13.62 -6.32 4.39
C ASP A 100 -15.00 -5.68 4.18
N ALA A 101 -15.05 -4.54 3.48
CA ALA A 101 -16.30 -3.92 3.02
C ALA A 101 -17.08 -4.85 2.07
N LEU A 102 -16.43 -5.40 1.04
CA LEU A 102 -17.07 -6.34 0.13
C LEU A 102 -17.56 -7.59 0.85
N ALA A 103 -16.76 -8.12 1.79
CA ALA A 103 -17.14 -9.26 2.59
C ALA A 103 -18.34 -8.95 3.52
N ALA A 104 -18.39 -7.75 4.11
CA ALA A 104 -19.51 -7.32 4.94
C ALA A 104 -20.81 -7.21 4.13
N VAL A 105 -20.73 -6.60 2.93
CA VAL A 105 -21.88 -6.49 2.03
C VAL A 105 -22.38 -7.86 1.57
N ALA A 106 -21.46 -8.76 1.22
CA ALA A 106 -21.85 -10.15 0.85
C ALA A 106 -22.60 -10.84 2.00
N ARG A 107 -22.10 -10.75 3.23
CA ARG A 107 -22.77 -11.32 4.42
C ARG A 107 -24.14 -10.71 4.66
N ALA A 108 -24.29 -9.40 4.48
CA ALA A 108 -25.58 -8.72 4.64
C ALA A 108 -26.60 -9.18 3.59
N TRP A 109 -26.18 -9.35 2.32
CA TRP A 109 -27.04 -9.86 1.26
C TRP A 109 -27.43 -11.33 1.43
N ASP A 110 -26.53 -12.15 1.97
CA ASP A 110 -26.79 -13.55 2.30
C ASP A 110 -27.68 -13.71 3.55
N GLY A 111 -27.97 -12.62 4.28
CA GLY A 111 -28.91 -12.58 5.41
C GLY A 111 -28.34 -13.07 6.75
N TRP A 112 -27.03 -13.25 6.87
CA TRP A 112 -26.39 -13.63 8.14
C TRP A 112 -25.44 -12.56 8.70
N GLY A 113 -25.20 -11.49 7.97
CA GLY A 113 -24.48 -10.30 8.42
C GLY A 113 -25.41 -9.13 8.74
N GLU A 114 -24.87 -8.12 9.43
CA GLU A 114 -25.59 -6.90 9.72
C GLU A 114 -25.80 -6.07 8.44
N LYS A 115 -26.93 -5.34 8.39
CA LYS A 115 -27.17 -4.37 7.34
C LYS A 115 -26.19 -3.23 7.46
N THR A 116 -25.68 -2.76 6.33
CA THR A 116 -24.66 -1.70 6.28
C THR A 116 -24.93 -0.71 5.17
N LEU A 117 -24.59 0.55 5.41
CA LEU A 117 -24.63 1.62 4.42
C LEU A 117 -23.67 1.36 3.25
N LEU A 118 -22.65 0.52 3.47
CA LEU A 118 -21.73 0.10 2.41
C LEU A 118 -22.45 -0.53 1.22
N SER A 119 -23.56 -1.27 1.44
CA SER A 119 -24.36 -1.86 0.35
C SER A 119 -24.94 -0.78 -0.57
N GLN A 120 -25.43 0.32 0.00
CA GLN A 120 -25.96 1.43 -0.76
C GLN A 120 -24.84 2.21 -1.48
N LEU A 121 -23.76 2.53 -0.77
CA LEU A 121 -22.63 3.28 -1.35
C LEU A 121 -21.95 2.52 -2.50
N LEU A 122 -21.79 1.20 -2.38
CA LEU A 122 -21.26 0.39 -3.46
C LEU A 122 -22.17 0.37 -4.67
N ALA A 123 -23.51 0.30 -4.47
CA ALA A 123 -24.47 0.36 -5.57
C ALA A 123 -24.46 1.72 -6.26
N GLU A 124 -24.51 2.82 -5.50
CA GLU A 124 -24.65 4.18 -6.02
C GLU A 124 -23.37 4.71 -6.66
N GLN A 125 -22.19 4.45 -6.08
CA GLN A 125 -20.95 5.07 -6.51
C GLN A 125 -20.08 4.16 -7.38
N MET A 126 -20.28 2.82 -7.28
CA MET A 126 -19.46 1.84 -7.99
C MET A 126 -20.28 0.92 -8.92
N GLU A 127 -21.62 1.11 -8.94
CA GLU A 127 -22.53 0.24 -9.69
C GLU A 127 -22.47 -1.24 -9.27
N LEU A 128 -22.05 -1.51 -8.03
CA LEU A 128 -21.90 -2.85 -7.45
C LEU A 128 -23.17 -3.20 -6.65
N ASP A 129 -24.26 -3.47 -7.36
CA ASP A 129 -25.61 -3.67 -6.81
C ASP A 129 -26.09 -5.13 -6.83
N ASP A 130 -25.26 -6.07 -7.33
CA ASP A 130 -25.52 -7.50 -7.33
C ASP A 130 -24.26 -8.35 -7.13
N GLN A 131 -24.48 -9.63 -6.79
CA GLN A 131 -23.42 -10.61 -6.55
C GLN A 131 -22.47 -10.76 -7.75
N LYS A 132 -22.98 -10.78 -8.98
CA LYS A 132 -22.18 -11.02 -10.18
C LYS A 132 -21.21 -9.84 -10.43
N LYS A 133 -21.71 -8.63 -10.19
CA LYS A 133 -20.90 -7.41 -10.32
C LYS A 133 -19.81 -7.37 -9.27
N ILE A 134 -20.10 -7.70 -8.01
CA ILE A 134 -19.08 -7.78 -6.95
C ILE A 134 -18.02 -8.85 -7.29
N ILE A 135 -18.43 -10.04 -7.73
CA ILE A 135 -17.49 -11.10 -8.14
C ILE A 135 -16.62 -10.63 -9.30
N SER A 136 -17.23 -10.08 -10.35
CA SER A 136 -16.48 -9.56 -11.50
C SER A 136 -15.53 -8.42 -11.12
N TYR A 137 -15.96 -7.53 -10.24
CA TYR A 137 -15.13 -6.46 -9.73
C TYR A 137 -13.92 -6.99 -8.95
N THR A 138 -14.15 -7.93 -8.05
CA THR A 138 -13.12 -8.49 -7.16
C THR A 138 -12.07 -9.29 -7.92
N TYR A 139 -12.50 -10.14 -8.86
CA TYR A 139 -11.61 -11.06 -9.57
C TYR A 139 -11.15 -10.57 -10.95
N GLY A 140 -11.75 -9.49 -11.45
CA GLY A 140 -11.43 -8.93 -12.77
C GLY A 140 -10.36 -7.84 -12.79
N GLY A 141 -9.69 -7.57 -11.66
CA GLY A 141 -8.69 -6.52 -11.55
C GLY A 141 -7.58 -6.85 -10.55
N ASP A 142 -6.70 -5.89 -10.35
CA ASP A 142 -5.63 -5.97 -9.36
C ASP A 142 -6.08 -5.49 -7.97
N LYS A 143 -5.17 -5.60 -6.99
CA LYS A 143 -5.43 -5.18 -5.61
C LYS A 143 -5.77 -3.69 -5.47
N SER A 144 -5.31 -2.84 -6.38
CA SER A 144 -5.55 -1.39 -6.34
C SER A 144 -7.03 -1.07 -6.55
N ARG A 145 -7.72 -1.91 -7.33
CA ARG A 145 -9.15 -1.79 -7.57
C ARG A 145 -9.96 -2.02 -6.29
N ILE A 146 -9.59 -3.01 -5.49
CA ILE A 146 -10.22 -3.27 -4.19
C ILE A 146 -9.87 -2.15 -3.21
N ALA A 147 -8.62 -1.70 -3.19
CA ALA A 147 -8.17 -0.61 -2.33
C ALA A 147 -8.91 0.72 -2.61
N ALA A 148 -9.37 0.93 -3.85
CA ALA A 148 -10.16 2.10 -4.23
C ALA A 148 -11.52 2.20 -3.52
N LEU A 149 -11.96 1.13 -2.86
CA LEU A 149 -13.20 1.13 -2.06
C LEU A 149 -13.00 1.70 -0.64
N ALA A 150 -11.76 1.87 -0.17
CA ALA A 150 -11.49 2.36 1.19
C ALA A 150 -12.18 3.70 1.52
N PRO A 151 -12.27 4.71 0.61
CA PRO A 151 -13.01 5.93 0.87
C PRO A 151 -14.50 5.72 1.19
N LEU A 152 -15.11 4.65 0.66
CA LEU A 152 -16.52 4.34 0.97
C LEU A 152 -16.67 3.81 2.39
N VAL A 153 -15.66 3.10 2.92
CA VAL A 153 -15.63 2.67 4.32
C VAL A 153 -15.55 3.89 5.23
N GLU A 154 -14.65 4.82 4.94
CA GLU A 154 -14.53 6.07 5.68
C GLU A 154 -15.85 6.88 5.64
N GLN A 155 -16.48 6.98 4.47
CA GLN A 155 -17.73 7.66 4.28
C GLN A 155 -18.86 7.04 5.12
N ALA A 156 -18.99 5.71 5.12
CA ALA A 156 -19.99 4.98 5.89
C ALA A 156 -19.73 5.12 7.40
N ALA A 157 -18.49 4.97 7.83
CA ALA A 157 -18.08 5.15 9.22
C ALA A 157 -18.37 6.57 9.72
N GLY A 158 -18.08 7.59 8.90
CA GLY A 158 -18.39 9.00 9.20
C GLY A 158 -19.89 9.29 9.34
N GLN A 159 -20.75 8.45 8.77
CA GLN A 159 -22.19 8.49 8.92
C GLN A 159 -22.73 7.61 10.06
N GLY A 160 -21.84 6.99 10.85
CA GLY A 160 -22.18 6.18 12.02
C GLY A 160 -22.57 4.75 11.70
N ASP A 161 -22.21 4.22 10.51
CA ASP A 161 -22.43 2.81 10.17
C ASP A 161 -21.56 1.91 11.07
N GLY A 162 -22.21 1.08 11.90
CA GLY A 162 -21.52 0.24 12.88
C GLY A 162 -20.61 -0.81 12.25
N VAL A 163 -20.95 -1.30 11.06
CA VAL A 163 -20.15 -2.28 10.32
C VAL A 163 -18.88 -1.61 9.78
N ALA A 164 -19.03 -0.43 9.19
CA ALA A 164 -17.89 0.32 8.67
C ALA A 164 -16.94 0.81 9.77
N LEU A 165 -17.47 1.14 10.96
CA LEU A 165 -16.67 1.50 12.14
C LEU A 165 -15.87 0.32 12.71
N ALA A 166 -16.31 -0.92 12.45
CA ALA A 166 -15.64 -2.13 12.89
C ALA A 166 -14.61 -2.68 11.90
N ILE A 167 -14.59 -2.15 10.69
CA ILE A 167 -13.59 -2.43 9.65
C ILE A 167 -12.36 -1.58 9.87
#